data_e24c51ca179aeba889721830b2930c0c
#
_entry.id   e24c51ca179aeba889721830b2930c0c
#
_cell.length_a   1.000
_cell.length_b   1.000
_cell.length_c   1.000
_cell.angle_alpha   90.00
_cell.angle_beta   90.00
_cell.angle_gamma   90.00
#
_symmetry.space_group_name_H-M   'P 1'
#
loop_
_entity.id
_entity.type
_entity.pdbx_description
1 polymer ?
#
loop_
_entity_poly.entity_id
_entity_poly.type
_entity_poly.pdbx_seq_one_letter_code
_entity_poly.pdbx_strand_id
1 'polypeptide(L)'
;GLTVGYGEGDVESTTGTKSEENTMFAKYAFDGLGLTVGMQISEKNNDSASDVETTGIGISYQVNDDLAISYGSNTLEKVGSTDQEATAIGVSYTMGSLGIALSMNQVDNIAHSGSNDREGYQLGLSFAF
;
A
#
# COMPACT_ATOMS: atom_id res chain seq x y z
N GLY A 1 2.80 15.62 -12.26
CA GLY A 1 1.49 15.48 -12.89
C GLY A 1 0.52 14.62 -12.09
N LEU A 2 -0.78 14.79 -12.33
CA LEU A 2 -1.86 14.04 -11.66
C LEU A 2 -2.21 12.77 -12.45
N THR A 3 -2.33 11.65 -11.73
CA THR A 3 -2.90 10.41 -12.24
C THR A 3 -4.04 10.00 -11.32
N VAL A 4 -5.19 9.67 -11.87
CA VAL A 4 -6.35 9.14 -11.14
C VAL A 4 -6.83 7.86 -11.80
N GLY A 5 -7.40 6.95 -11.05
CA GLY A 5 -8.00 5.74 -11.57
C GLY A 5 -9.17 5.29 -10.71
N TYR A 6 -10.09 4.59 -11.34
CA TYR A 6 -11.24 3.96 -10.73
C TYR A 6 -11.46 2.58 -11.37
N GLY A 7 -11.85 1.62 -10.57
CA GLY A 7 -12.23 0.29 -11.01
C GLY A 7 -13.35 -0.23 -10.13
N GLU A 8 -14.25 -1.01 -10.72
CA GLU A 8 -15.30 -1.73 -10.02
C GLU A 8 -15.42 -3.15 -10.56
N GLY A 9 -15.89 -4.06 -9.72
CA GLY A 9 -16.15 -5.42 -10.08
C GLY A 9 -17.12 -6.07 -9.11
N ASP A 10 -17.76 -7.12 -9.52
CA ASP A 10 -18.62 -7.93 -8.68
C ASP A 10 -18.25 -9.41 -8.81
N VAL A 11 -18.44 -10.14 -7.73
CA VAL A 11 -18.28 -11.59 -7.69
C VAL A 11 -19.56 -12.19 -7.14
N GLU A 12 -20.18 -13.09 -7.90
CA GLU A 12 -21.32 -13.86 -7.46
C GLU A 12 -20.90 -15.32 -7.22
N SER A 13 -21.13 -15.80 -6.00
CA SER A 13 -20.89 -17.19 -5.65
C SER A 13 -21.97 -18.10 -6.27
N THR A 14 -21.64 -19.36 -6.52
CA THR A 14 -22.60 -20.39 -6.94
C THR A 14 -23.76 -20.59 -5.94
N THR A 15 -23.64 -20.09 -4.73
CA THR A 15 -24.69 -20.09 -3.70
C THR A 15 -25.54 -18.81 -3.71
N GLY A 16 -25.29 -17.89 -4.67
CA GLY A 16 -26.06 -16.64 -4.81
C GLY A 16 -25.62 -15.50 -3.91
N THR A 17 -24.53 -15.66 -3.16
CA THR A 17 -23.94 -14.56 -2.37
C THR A 17 -23.15 -13.64 -3.28
N LYS A 18 -23.37 -12.34 -3.20
CA LYS A 18 -22.66 -11.32 -3.97
C LYS A 18 -21.65 -10.58 -3.11
N SER A 19 -20.54 -10.18 -3.71
CA SER A 19 -19.67 -9.14 -3.21
C SER A 19 -19.39 -8.13 -4.32
N GLU A 20 -19.46 -6.87 -3.98
CA GLU A 20 -19.12 -5.75 -4.87
C GLU A 20 -17.80 -5.17 -4.40
N GLU A 21 -16.89 -4.94 -5.33
CA GLU A 21 -15.58 -4.37 -5.06
C GLU A 21 -15.39 -3.12 -5.89
N ASN A 22 -14.95 -2.04 -5.27
CA ASN A 22 -14.55 -0.84 -5.97
C ASN A 22 -13.18 -0.36 -5.47
N THR A 23 -12.45 0.29 -6.34
CA THR A 23 -11.14 0.87 -6.02
C THR A 23 -10.99 2.21 -6.72
N MET A 24 -10.56 3.21 -5.98
CA MET A 24 -10.15 4.49 -6.55
C MET A 24 -8.75 4.85 -6.06
N PHE A 25 -7.98 5.53 -6.90
CA PHE A 25 -6.70 6.09 -6.51
C PHE A 25 -6.45 7.44 -7.15
N ALA A 26 -5.64 8.23 -6.46
CA ALA A 26 -5.05 9.45 -6.98
C ALA A 26 -3.56 9.50 -6.63
N LYS A 27 -2.75 9.89 -7.61
CA LYS A 27 -1.31 10.08 -7.44
C LYS A 27 -0.90 11.40 -8.07
N TYR A 28 -0.09 12.18 -7.37
CA TYR A 28 0.46 13.42 -7.87
C TYR A 28 1.99 13.42 -7.76
N ALA A 29 2.65 13.62 -8.90
CA ALA A 29 4.09 13.84 -8.98
C ALA A 29 4.36 15.34 -9.15
N PHE A 30 5.15 15.89 -8.26
CA PHE A 30 5.58 17.29 -8.27
C PHE A 30 6.81 17.42 -9.16
N ASP A 31 6.59 17.96 -10.38
CA ASP A 31 7.65 18.14 -11.35
C ASP A 31 8.78 19.01 -10.79
N GLY A 32 10.02 18.56 -10.95
CA GLY A 32 11.21 19.26 -10.48
C GLY A 32 11.53 19.14 -8.99
N LEU A 33 10.64 18.54 -8.18
CA LEU A 33 10.88 18.34 -6.74
C LEU A 33 11.28 16.91 -6.38
N GLY A 34 11.17 15.96 -7.32
CA GLY A 34 11.39 14.54 -7.03
C GLY A 34 10.39 13.93 -6.03
N LEU A 35 9.29 14.64 -5.74
CA LEU A 35 8.29 14.24 -4.76
C LEU A 35 7.07 13.64 -5.46
N THR A 36 6.59 12.51 -4.96
CA THR A 36 5.33 11.91 -5.38
C THR A 36 4.51 11.56 -4.15
N VAL A 37 3.23 11.87 -4.18
CA VAL A 37 2.25 11.49 -3.16
C VAL A 37 1.11 10.72 -3.82
N GLY A 38 0.53 9.76 -3.11
CA GLY A 38 -0.58 8.97 -3.61
C GLY A 38 -1.50 8.50 -2.49
N MET A 39 -2.75 8.25 -2.86
CA MET A 39 -3.79 7.68 -2.01
C MET A 39 -4.61 6.68 -2.81
N GLN A 40 -4.99 5.59 -2.16
CA GLN A 40 -5.90 4.58 -2.70
C GLN A 40 -6.95 4.25 -1.65
N ILE A 41 -8.18 4.07 -2.09
CA ILE A 41 -9.28 3.54 -1.29
C ILE A 41 -9.86 2.37 -2.08
N SER A 42 -10.04 1.24 -1.39
CA SER A 42 -10.71 0.05 -1.94
C SER A 42 -11.76 -0.41 -0.95
N GLU A 43 -12.96 -0.64 -1.44
CA GLU A 43 -14.09 -1.12 -0.64
C GLU A 43 -14.55 -2.47 -1.17
N LYS A 44 -14.91 -3.35 -0.25
CA LYS A 44 -15.56 -4.61 -0.55
C LYS A 44 -16.80 -4.76 0.29
N ASN A 45 -17.94 -4.71 -0.37
CA ASN A 45 -19.26 -4.87 0.24
C ASN A 45 -19.73 -6.31 0.04
N ASN A 46 -20.15 -6.98 1.12
CA ASN A 46 -20.55 -8.38 1.11
C ASN A 46 -21.98 -8.55 1.64
N ASP A 47 -22.80 -9.31 0.93
CA ASP A 47 -24.19 -9.59 1.36
C ASP A 47 -24.28 -10.43 2.65
N SER A 48 -23.24 -11.21 2.97
CA SER A 48 -23.28 -12.20 4.06
C SER A 48 -22.08 -12.16 5.00
N ALA A 49 -21.17 -11.21 4.81
CA ALA A 49 -19.98 -11.02 5.65
C ALA A 49 -19.80 -9.54 5.97
N SER A 50 -18.91 -9.23 6.89
CA SER A 50 -18.59 -7.84 7.19
C SER A 50 -17.93 -7.17 5.99
N ASP A 51 -18.34 -5.95 5.72
CA ASP A 51 -17.71 -5.10 4.71
C ASP A 51 -16.28 -4.79 5.13
N VAL A 52 -15.45 -4.58 4.12
CA VAL A 52 -14.03 -4.30 4.29
C VAL A 52 -13.67 -3.05 3.49
N GLU A 53 -13.01 -2.10 4.14
CA GLU A 53 -12.43 -0.94 3.48
C GLU A 53 -10.91 -0.96 3.67
N THR A 54 -10.20 -0.61 2.62
CA THR A 54 -8.74 -0.47 2.66
C THR A 54 -8.37 0.93 2.20
N THR A 55 -7.73 1.70 3.06
CA THR A 55 -7.18 3.01 2.73
C THR A 55 -5.67 2.96 2.76
N GLY A 56 -5.03 3.32 1.66
CA GLY A 56 -3.58 3.41 1.51
C GLY A 56 -3.13 4.83 1.19
N ILE A 57 -2.06 5.28 1.83
CA ILE A 57 -1.35 6.51 1.47
C ILE A 57 0.12 6.19 1.24
N GLY A 58 0.75 6.94 0.35
CA GLY A 58 2.16 6.79 0.05
C GLY A 58 2.81 8.11 -0.32
N ILE A 59 4.06 8.25 0.06
CA ILE A 59 4.91 9.37 -0.31
C ILE A 59 6.28 8.83 -0.69
N SER A 60 6.85 9.34 -1.78
CA SER A 60 8.22 9.03 -2.17
C SER A 60 8.95 10.32 -2.54
N TYR A 61 10.22 10.37 -2.21
CA TYR A 61 11.08 11.51 -2.48
C TYR A 61 12.41 11.05 -3.07
N GLN A 62 12.72 11.54 -4.25
CA GLN A 62 14.02 11.38 -4.90
C GLN A 62 14.95 12.43 -4.34
N VAL A 63 15.85 12.04 -3.45
CA VAL A 63 16.79 12.95 -2.78
C VAL A 63 17.84 13.47 -3.77
N ASN A 64 18.32 12.59 -4.64
CA ASN A 64 19.22 12.87 -5.77
C ASN A 64 19.11 11.72 -6.80
N ASP A 65 19.92 11.74 -7.84
CA ASP A 65 19.86 10.75 -8.93
C ASP A 65 20.04 9.30 -8.45
N ASP A 66 20.72 9.11 -7.32
CA ASP A 66 21.09 7.80 -6.80
C ASP A 66 20.24 7.36 -5.59
N LEU A 67 19.65 8.30 -4.84
CA LEU A 67 18.99 8.04 -3.56
C LEU A 67 17.52 8.43 -3.57
N ALA A 68 16.67 7.49 -3.23
CA ALA A 68 15.25 7.75 -2.98
C ALA A 68 14.81 7.18 -1.62
N ILE A 69 13.86 7.85 -1.00
CA ILE A 69 13.19 7.43 0.24
C ILE A 69 11.69 7.37 0.01
N SER A 70 11.03 6.49 0.73
CA SER A 70 9.57 6.34 0.64
C SER A 70 8.97 5.98 2.00
N TYR A 71 7.72 6.36 2.16
CA TYR A 71 6.86 5.96 3.27
C TYR A 71 5.50 5.57 2.73
N GLY A 72 4.93 4.51 3.28
CA GLY A 72 3.56 4.09 2.99
C GLY A 72 2.85 3.67 4.26
N SER A 73 1.56 3.89 4.29
CA SER A 73 0.65 3.41 5.33
C SER A 73 -0.61 2.85 4.68
N ASN A 74 -1.12 1.77 5.23
CA ASN A 74 -2.34 1.11 4.78
C ASN A 74 -3.15 0.70 6.00
N THR A 75 -4.43 1.05 6.01
CA THR A 75 -5.39 0.64 7.04
C THR A 75 -6.42 -0.25 6.40
N LEU A 76 -6.64 -1.41 6.97
CA LEU A 76 -7.69 -2.36 6.61
C LEU A 76 -8.74 -2.36 7.70
N GLU A 77 -9.88 -1.77 7.40
CA GLU A 77 -11.05 -1.69 8.27
C GLU A 77 -12.02 -2.82 7.95
N LYS A 78 -12.52 -3.47 8.99
CA LYS A 78 -13.56 -4.49 8.88
C LYS A 78 -14.63 -4.24 9.92
N VAL A 79 -15.87 -4.14 9.50
CA VAL A 79 -17.01 -3.84 10.40
C VAL A 79 -17.03 -4.80 11.58
N GLY A 80 -17.01 -4.25 12.80
CA GLY A 80 -17.07 -4.99 14.06
C GLY A 80 -15.75 -5.66 14.49
N SER A 81 -14.63 -5.27 13.89
CA SER A 81 -13.31 -5.81 14.21
C SER A 81 -12.32 -4.66 14.51
N THR A 82 -11.17 -5.00 15.06
CA THR A 82 -10.07 -4.04 15.22
C THR A 82 -9.41 -3.79 13.86
N ASP A 83 -9.08 -2.55 13.53
CA ASP A 83 -8.43 -2.21 12.27
C ASP A 83 -7.02 -2.78 12.24
N GLN A 84 -6.66 -3.35 11.10
CA GLN A 84 -5.29 -3.76 10.83
C GLN A 84 -4.56 -2.61 10.16
N GLU A 85 -3.41 -2.24 10.70
CA GLU A 85 -2.57 -1.18 10.16
C GLU A 85 -1.24 -1.74 9.66
N ALA A 86 -0.80 -1.28 8.50
CA ALA A 86 0.51 -1.61 7.96
C ALA A 86 1.25 -0.34 7.57
N THR A 87 2.51 -0.24 7.99
CA THR A 87 3.39 0.86 7.62
C THR A 87 4.68 0.33 7.02
N ALA A 88 5.27 1.09 6.12
CA ALA A 88 6.54 0.77 5.50
C ALA A 88 7.39 2.02 5.28
N ILE A 89 8.67 1.91 5.56
CA ILE A 89 9.69 2.90 5.18
C ILE A 89 10.66 2.22 4.24
N GLY A 90 10.94 2.83 3.10
CA GLY A 90 11.87 2.33 2.10
C GLY A 90 12.98 3.33 1.80
N VAL A 91 14.17 2.80 1.57
CA VAL A 91 15.33 3.54 1.06
C VAL A 91 15.92 2.77 -0.09
N SER A 92 16.14 3.41 -1.22
CA SER A 92 16.85 2.83 -2.36
C SER A 92 18.05 3.68 -2.73
N TYR A 93 19.17 3.02 -3.01
CA TYR A 93 20.41 3.66 -3.44
C TYR A 93 21.01 2.91 -4.62
N THR A 94 21.40 3.66 -5.65
CA THR A 94 22.02 3.12 -6.86
C THR A 94 23.46 3.63 -6.96
N MET A 95 24.41 2.74 -7.18
CA MET A 95 25.81 3.08 -7.36
C MET A 95 26.36 2.35 -8.59
N GLY A 96 26.38 3.05 -9.72
CA GLY A 96 26.74 2.43 -11.01
C GLY A 96 25.79 1.29 -11.37
N SER A 97 26.30 0.08 -11.47
CA SER A 97 25.49 -1.11 -11.77
C SER A 97 24.93 -1.84 -10.53
N LEU A 98 25.19 -1.35 -9.32
CA LEU A 98 24.69 -1.89 -8.06
C LEU A 98 23.49 -1.09 -7.58
N GLY A 99 22.36 -1.77 -7.35
CA GLY A 99 21.20 -1.23 -6.63
C GLY A 99 21.08 -1.87 -5.25
N ILE A 100 20.82 -1.05 -4.25
CA ILE A 100 20.58 -1.44 -2.87
C ILE A 100 19.19 -0.93 -2.48
N ALA A 101 18.33 -1.79 -1.92
CA ALA A 101 17.04 -1.41 -1.39
C ALA A 101 16.90 -1.95 0.04
N LEU A 102 16.53 -1.08 0.95
CA LEU A 102 16.19 -1.41 2.33
C LEU A 102 14.73 -1.06 2.58
N SER A 103 14.00 -1.93 3.26
CA SER A 103 12.68 -1.59 3.80
C SER A 103 12.52 -2.09 5.22
N MET A 104 11.78 -1.31 6.00
CA MET A 104 11.25 -1.65 7.31
C MET A 104 9.74 -1.70 7.17
N ASN A 105 9.11 -2.78 7.65
CA ASN A 105 7.68 -2.96 7.57
C ASN A 105 7.16 -3.32 8.97
N GLN A 106 6.04 -2.72 9.34
CA GLN A 106 5.31 -3.02 10.57
C GLN A 106 3.86 -3.29 10.21
N VAL A 107 3.28 -4.31 10.80
CA VAL A 107 1.85 -4.60 10.68
C VAL A 107 1.31 -4.81 12.08
N ASP A 108 0.33 -4.02 12.45
CA ASP A 108 -0.35 -4.07 13.73
C ASP A 108 -1.73 -4.70 13.56
N ASN A 109 -2.19 -5.39 14.59
CA ASN A 109 -3.50 -6.06 14.64
C ASN A 109 -3.73 -7.05 13.48
N ILE A 110 -2.74 -7.87 13.15
CA ILE A 110 -2.83 -8.85 12.07
C ILE A 110 -4.07 -9.73 12.23
N ALA A 111 -4.80 -9.90 11.13
CA ALA A 111 -6.08 -10.60 11.07
C ALA A 111 -7.15 -10.00 12.02
N HIS A 112 -7.09 -8.67 12.21
CA HIS A 112 -7.99 -7.93 13.09
C HIS A 112 -7.91 -8.33 14.58
N SER A 113 -6.78 -8.87 14.99
CA SER A 113 -6.49 -9.24 16.39
C SER A 113 -5.75 -8.10 17.08
N GLY A 114 -6.33 -7.51 18.11
CA GLY A 114 -5.76 -6.37 18.84
C GLY A 114 -4.45 -6.65 19.61
N SER A 115 -3.76 -7.75 19.35
CA SER A 115 -2.53 -8.14 20.05
C SER A 115 -1.53 -8.93 19.17
N ASN A 116 -1.76 -8.94 17.87
CA ASN A 116 -0.90 -9.70 16.94
C ASN A 116 -0.20 -8.73 15.98
N ASP A 117 1.01 -8.33 16.36
CA ASP A 117 1.81 -7.38 15.61
C ASP A 117 3.06 -8.06 15.05
N ARG A 118 3.58 -7.55 13.94
CA ARG A 118 4.79 -8.05 13.30
C ARG A 118 5.61 -6.91 12.70
N GLU A 119 6.90 -6.97 12.93
CA GLU A 119 7.89 -6.13 12.26
C GLU A 119 8.79 -6.98 11.37
N GLY A 120 9.29 -6.38 10.31
CA GLY A 120 10.20 -7.02 9.37
C GLY A 120 11.12 -6.03 8.68
N TYR A 121 12.30 -6.54 8.31
CA TYR A 121 13.30 -5.82 7.52
C TYR A 121 13.60 -6.61 6.26
N GLN A 122 13.76 -5.91 5.16
CA GLN A 122 14.15 -6.51 3.90
C GLN A 122 15.34 -5.75 3.31
N LEU A 123 16.37 -6.49 2.89
CA LEU A 123 17.49 -5.98 2.11
C LEU A 123 17.45 -6.62 0.72
N GLY A 124 17.38 -5.80 -0.32
CA GLY A 124 17.48 -6.19 -1.71
C GLY A 124 18.79 -5.69 -2.33
N LEU A 125 19.45 -6.55 -3.08
CA LEU A 125 20.63 -6.20 -3.89
C LEU A 125 20.35 -6.57 -5.34
N SER A 126 20.62 -5.67 -6.27
CA SER A 126 20.48 -5.89 -7.71
C SER A 126 21.76 -5.48 -8.44
N PHE A 127 22.13 -6.25 -9.46
CA PHE A 127 23.29 -5.98 -10.30
C PHE A 127 22.86 -5.94 -11.76
N ALA A 128 23.26 -4.91 -12.48
CA ALA A 128 23.09 -4.82 -13.94
C ALA A 128 24.42 -5.17 -14.62
N PHE A 129 24.38 -6.06 -15.65
CA PHE A 129 25.55 -6.51 -16.42
C PHE A 129 25.44 -6.04 -17.86
#